data_402931faccaa72ba6ddb583bfb39905c
#
_entry.id   402931faccaa72ba6ddb583bfb39905c
#
_cell.length_a   1.000
_cell.length_b   1.000
_cell.length_c   1.000
_cell.angle_alpha   90.00
_cell.angle_beta   90.00
_cell.angle_gamma   90.00
#
_symmetry.space_group_name_H-M   'P 1'
#
loop_
_entity.id
_entity.type
_entity.pdbx_description
1 polymer ?
#
loop_
_entity_poly.entity_id
_entity_poly.type
_entity_poly.pdbx_seq_one_letter_code
_entity_poly.pdbx_strand_id
1 'polypeptide(L)'
;MPSPSRATPLHVEQILTAQIKGQTNGHSLLVVMEADGQRLSLVGFSLLGVRLFRVEYGVDGIRVEQLPALAALGALPPANQVLADVLLSYWPRESWQAVLPAGWQLIDQPLRRELRDEKGELVSEITYQQQVGDRNPVRLWQHAFDYQLTIQTLPHQTSSNEAEDANRE
;
A
#
# COMPACT_ATOMS: atom_id res chain seq x y z
N MET A 1 -5.46 10.58 -9.01
CA MET A 1 -4.87 10.17 -7.72
C MET A 1 -4.48 11.40 -6.92
N PRO A 2 -4.58 11.37 -5.59
CA PRO A 2 -4.11 12.48 -4.75
C PRO A 2 -2.61 12.71 -4.91
N SER A 3 -2.16 13.91 -4.52
CA SER A 3 -0.73 14.24 -4.51
C SER A 3 0.07 13.21 -3.68
N PRO A 4 1.30 12.88 -4.05
CA PRO A 4 2.17 12.00 -3.25
C PRO A 4 2.60 12.64 -1.92
N SER A 5 2.41 13.94 -1.78
CA SER A 5 2.82 14.70 -0.61
C SER A 5 2.01 14.30 0.62
N ARG A 6 2.69 14.17 1.74
CA ARG A 6 2.12 13.80 3.02
C ARG A 6 2.71 14.65 4.15
N ALA A 7 1.85 15.13 5.04
CA ALA A 7 2.29 15.97 6.15
C ALA A 7 3.18 15.21 7.15
N THR A 8 2.92 13.91 7.34
CA THR A 8 3.71 13.03 8.22
C THR A 8 4.46 12.00 7.38
N PRO A 9 5.78 11.86 7.53
CA PRO A 9 6.53 10.80 6.87
C PRO A 9 5.97 9.42 7.21
N LEU A 10 6.03 8.52 6.25
CA LEU A 10 5.59 7.13 6.40
C LEU A 10 6.70 6.20 5.97
N HIS A 11 7.04 5.23 6.82
CA HIS A 11 7.87 4.09 6.48
C HIS A 11 7.19 2.83 6.95
N VAL A 12 6.87 1.93 6.03
CA VAL A 12 6.14 0.70 6.31
C VAL A 12 6.72 -0.45 5.53
N GLU A 13 6.90 -1.58 6.21
CA GLU A 13 7.25 -2.86 5.61
C GLU A 13 6.07 -3.81 5.77
N GLN A 14 5.63 -4.42 4.68
CA GLN A 14 4.46 -5.28 4.67
C GLN A 14 4.67 -6.54 3.85
N ILE A 15 4.11 -7.63 4.33
CA ILE A 15 3.90 -8.83 3.50
C ILE A 15 2.49 -8.72 2.92
N LEU A 16 2.42 -8.65 1.61
CA LEU A 16 1.17 -8.66 0.86
C LEU A 16 0.96 -10.05 0.27
N THR A 17 -0.19 -10.64 0.54
CA THR A 17 -0.60 -11.88 -0.11
C THR A 17 -1.78 -11.56 -1.03
N ALA A 18 -1.53 -11.65 -2.34
CA ALA A 18 -2.52 -11.39 -3.36
C ALA A 18 -3.26 -12.68 -3.72
N GLN A 19 -4.60 -12.61 -3.74
CA GLN A 19 -5.46 -13.65 -4.25
C GLN A 19 -6.30 -13.09 -5.40
N ILE A 20 -6.05 -13.60 -6.59
CA ILE A 20 -6.73 -13.17 -7.81
C ILE A 20 -7.82 -14.20 -8.14
N LYS A 21 -8.99 -13.71 -8.50
CA LYS A 21 -10.12 -14.57 -8.89
C LYS A 21 -9.72 -15.52 -10.02
N GLY A 22 -10.03 -16.79 -9.85
CA GLY A 22 -9.69 -17.86 -10.82
C GLY A 22 -8.31 -18.45 -10.65
N GLN A 23 -7.49 -17.96 -9.71
CA GLN A 23 -6.22 -18.59 -9.33
C GLN A 23 -6.37 -19.36 -8.01
N THR A 24 -5.79 -20.57 -7.95
CA THR A 24 -5.87 -21.43 -6.78
C THR A 24 -4.83 -21.10 -5.71
N ASN A 25 -3.73 -20.44 -6.09
CA ASN A 25 -2.62 -20.11 -5.20
C ASN A 25 -2.46 -18.59 -5.09
N GLY A 26 -2.39 -18.09 -3.85
CA GLY A 26 -2.01 -16.72 -3.57
C GLY A 26 -0.50 -16.51 -3.77
N HIS A 27 -0.12 -15.28 -4.14
CA HIS A 27 1.28 -14.86 -4.26
C HIS A 27 1.61 -13.87 -3.14
N SER A 28 2.72 -14.11 -2.45
CA SER A 28 3.19 -13.24 -1.36
C SER A 28 4.41 -12.45 -1.78
N LEU A 29 4.42 -11.17 -1.43
CA LEU A 29 5.49 -10.21 -1.68
C LEU A 29 5.83 -9.47 -0.40
N LEU A 30 7.10 -9.14 -0.20
CA LEU A 30 7.52 -8.12 0.74
C LEU A 30 7.51 -6.77 0.04
N VAL A 31 6.80 -5.81 0.57
CA VAL A 31 6.74 -4.44 0.04
C VAL A 31 7.26 -3.47 1.08
N VAL A 32 8.23 -2.66 0.69
CA VAL A 32 8.73 -1.53 1.46
C VAL A 32 8.16 -0.26 0.87
N MET A 33 7.51 0.53 1.71
CA MET A 33 6.90 1.79 1.34
C MET A 33 7.50 2.92 2.16
N GLU A 34 7.93 3.96 1.47
CA GLU A 34 8.43 5.19 2.06
C GLU A 34 7.71 6.39 1.44
N ALA A 35 7.21 7.28 2.28
CA ALA A 35 6.65 8.55 1.85
C ALA A 35 7.22 9.67 2.70
N ASP A 36 7.69 10.71 2.04
CA ASP A 36 8.08 11.98 2.64
C ASP A 36 7.10 13.10 2.24
N GLY A 37 7.46 14.35 2.48
CA GLY A 37 6.63 15.50 2.13
C GLY A 37 6.39 15.71 0.62
N GLN A 38 7.07 14.98 -0.27
CA GLN A 38 7.03 15.25 -1.71
C GLN A 38 6.95 13.99 -2.59
N ARG A 39 7.37 12.83 -2.06
CA ARG A 39 7.54 11.60 -2.85
C ARG A 39 7.05 10.37 -2.10
N LEU A 40 6.50 9.43 -2.86
CA LEU A 40 6.19 8.09 -2.41
C LEU A 40 7.04 7.09 -3.20
N SER A 41 7.69 6.17 -2.51
CA SER A 41 8.44 5.05 -3.09
C SER A 41 7.86 3.74 -2.60
N LEU A 42 7.63 2.81 -3.53
CA LEU A 42 7.24 1.42 -3.27
C LEU A 42 8.27 0.51 -3.90
N VAL A 43 8.82 -0.40 -3.12
CA VAL A 43 9.72 -1.44 -3.63
C VAL A 43 9.18 -2.81 -3.24
N GLY A 44 8.97 -3.66 -4.23
CA GLY A 44 8.50 -5.03 -4.03
C GLY A 44 9.61 -6.04 -4.20
N PHE A 45 9.66 -7.00 -3.28
CA PHE A 45 10.60 -8.11 -3.26
C PHE A 45 9.86 -9.43 -3.20
N SER A 46 10.46 -10.48 -3.79
CA SER A 46 10.05 -11.84 -3.47
C SER A 46 10.40 -12.15 -2.01
N LEU A 47 9.81 -13.20 -1.44
CA LEU A 47 10.16 -13.65 -0.08
C LEU A 47 11.61 -14.14 0.04
N LEU A 48 12.28 -14.38 -1.09
CA LEU A 48 13.70 -14.72 -1.17
C LEU A 48 14.60 -13.48 -1.29
N GLY A 49 14.02 -12.26 -1.22
CA GLY A 49 14.77 -11.02 -1.25
C GLY A 49 15.14 -10.50 -2.64
N VAL A 50 14.62 -11.10 -3.71
CA VAL A 50 14.83 -10.60 -5.08
C VAL A 50 13.92 -9.42 -5.34
N ARG A 51 14.48 -8.27 -5.73
CA ARG A 51 13.70 -7.10 -6.12
C ARG A 51 12.89 -7.39 -7.39
N LEU A 52 11.61 -7.13 -7.36
CA LEU A 52 10.66 -7.43 -8.45
C LEU A 52 10.20 -6.18 -9.16
N PHE A 53 9.94 -5.12 -8.42
CA PHE A 53 9.51 -3.83 -8.97
C PHE A 53 9.90 -2.68 -8.06
N ARG A 54 9.92 -1.50 -8.65
CA ARG A 54 9.98 -0.22 -7.94
C ARG A 54 9.00 0.75 -8.58
N VAL A 55 8.23 1.43 -7.77
CA VAL A 55 7.33 2.51 -8.17
C VAL A 55 7.72 3.77 -7.43
N GLU A 56 7.94 4.85 -8.13
CA GLU A 56 8.15 6.18 -7.56
C GLU A 56 7.04 7.10 -8.05
N TYR A 57 6.45 7.82 -7.13
CA TYR A 57 5.43 8.83 -7.40
C TYR A 57 5.84 10.17 -6.79
N GLY A 58 6.03 11.15 -7.60
CA GLY A 58 6.46 12.50 -7.22
C GLY A 58 5.81 13.57 -8.09
N VAL A 59 6.32 14.79 -8.01
CA VAL A 59 5.83 15.93 -8.80
C VAL A 59 5.94 15.70 -10.30
N ASP A 60 6.92 14.91 -10.74
CA ASP A 60 7.15 14.56 -12.14
C ASP A 60 6.27 13.40 -12.64
N GLY A 61 5.35 12.92 -11.80
CA GLY A 61 4.47 11.80 -12.09
C GLY A 61 4.95 10.46 -11.55
N ILE A 62 4.52 9.38 -12.20
CA ILE A 62 4.77 8.00 -11.78
C ILE A 62 5.88 7.41 -12.65
N ARG A 63 6.89 6.81 -12.01
CA ARG A 63 7.93 6.00 -12.65
C ARG A 63 7.82 4.57 -12.15
N VAL A 64 7.85 3.63 -13.08
CA VAL A 64 7.73 2.19 -12.79
C VAL A 64 8.91 1.45 -13.39
N GLU A 65 9.63 0.72 -12.55
CA GLU A 65 10.63 -0.27 -12.95
C GLU A 65 10.11 -1.67 -12.59
N GLN A 66 10.01 -2.54 -13.56
CA GLN A 66 9.63 -3.93 -13.36
C GLN A 66 10.75 -4.84 -13.87
N LEU A 67 11.12 -5.83 -13.05
CA LEU A 67 12.09 -6.83 -13.45
C LEU A 67 11.39 -8.04 -14.10
N PRO A 68 12.07 -8.77 -15.02
CA PRO A 68 11.49 -9.95 -15.66
C PRO A 68 11.03 -11.03 -14.70
N ALA A 69 11.65 -11.13 -13.52
CA ALA A 69 11.24 -12.06 -12.45
C ALA A 69 9.79 -11.84 -11.97
N LEU A 70 9.23 -10.63 -12.13
CA LEU A 70 7.83 -10.35 -11.78
C LEU A 70 6.87 -11.16 -12.67
N ALA A 71 7.18 -11.33 -13.94
CA ALA A 71 6.36 -12.11 -14.86
C ALA A 71 6.22 -13.59 -14.46
N ALA A 72 7.20 -14.12 -13.73
CA ALA A 72 7.17 -15.51 -13.23
C ALA A 72 6.14 -15.73 -12.10
N LEU A 73 5.66 -14.66 -11.48
CA LEU A 73 4.66 -14.71 -10.40
C LEU A 73 3.21 -14.74 -10.92
N GLY A 74 3.01 -14.73 -12.22
CA GLY A 74 1.67 -14.73 -12.83
C GLY A 74 1.07 -13.33 -12.99
N ALA A 75 -0.24 -13.26 -13.22
CA ALA A 75 -0.94 -12.00 -13.41
C ALA A 75 -1.05 -11.25 -12.07
N LEU A 76 -0.27 -10.18 -11.94
CA LEU A 76 -0.37 -9.22 -10.83
C LEU A 76 -1.10 -7.96 -11.30
N PRO A 77 -1.74 -7.21 -10.39
CA PRO A 77 -2.31 -5.92 -10.73
C PRO A 77 -1.24 -4.99 -11.33
N PRO A 78 -1.62 -4.10 -12.27
CA PRO A 78 -0.70 -3.10 -12.80
C PRO A 78 -0.10 -2.23 -11.68
N ALA A 79 1.14 -1.79 -11.82
CA ALA A 79 1.86 -1.04 -10.77
C ALA A 79 1.14 0.27 -10.36
N ASN A 80 0.50 0.95 -11.30
CA ASN A 80 -0.31 2.13 -11.01
C ASN A 80 -1.57 1.80 -10.21
N GLN A 81 -2.15 0.60 -10.36
CA GLN A 81 -3.27 0.14 -9.53
C GLN A 81 -2.79 -0.17 -8.10
N VAL A 82 -1.65 -0.83 -7.94
CA VAL A 82 -1.03 -1.07 -6.63
C VAL A 82 -0.74 0.25 -5.93
N LEU A 83 -0.23 1.25 -6.65
CA LEU A 83 -0.02 2.59 -6.12
C LEU A 83 -1.33 3.25 -5.66
N ALA A 84 -2.39 3.15 -6.45
CA ALA A 84 -3.71 3.68 -6.09
C ALA A 84 -4.25 3.01 -4.82
N ASP A 85 -4.10 1.69 -4.69
CA ASP A 85 -4.53 0.94 -3.51
C ASP A 85 -3.75 1.34 -2.25
N VAL A 86 -2.45 1.59 -2.38
CA VAL A 86 -1.63 2.12 -1.29
C VAL A 86 -2.09 3.52 -0.87
N LEU A 87 -2.26 4.43 -1.82
CA LEU A 87 -2.75 5.77 -1.55
C LEU A 87 -4.14 5.73 -0.91
N LEU A 88 -5.02 4.84 -1.39
CA LEU A 88 -6.35 4.65 -0.82
C LEU A 88 -6.29 4.14 0.62
N SER A 89 -5.30 3.32 0.95
CA SER A 89 -5.14 2.75 2.29
C SER A 89 -4.62 3.76 3.31
N TYR A 90 -3.76 4.69 2.92
CA TYR A 90 -2.98 5.52 3.85
C TYR A 90 -3.26 7.02 3.76
N TRP A 91 -3.70 7.55 2.61
CA TRP A 91 -3.92 8.98 2.46
C TRP A 91 -5.22 9.43 3.11
N PRO A 92 -5.28 10.66 3.65
CA PRO A 92 -6.49 11.21 4.24
C PRO A 92 -7.65 11.25 3.24
N ARG A 93 -8.87 11.10 3.74
CA ARG A 93 -10.09 11.22 2.93
C ARG A 93 -10.14 12.52 2.12
N GLU A 94 -9.73 13.61 2.73
CA GLU A 94 -9.77 14.97 2.15
C GLU A 94 -8.90 15.06 0.89
N SER A 95 -7.75 14.38 0.88
CA SER A 95 -6.87 14.32 -0.29
C SER A 95 -7.52 13.62 -1.47
N TRP A 96 -8.36 12.63 -1.20
CA TRP A 96 -9.11 11.91 -2.21
C TRP A 96 -10.32 12.67 -2.72
N GLN A 97 -11.08 13.35 -1.85
CA GLN A 97 -12.28 14.10 -2.24
C GLN A 97 -12.00 15.14 -3.33
N ALA A 98 -10.81 15.74 -3.32
CA ALA A 98 -10.42 16.74 -4.32
C ALA A 98 -10.17 16.17 -5.73
N VAL A 99 -9.93 14.85 -5.85
CA VAL A 99 -9.50 14.22 -7.10
C VAL A 99 -10.41 13.08 -7.57
N LEU A 100 -11.42 12.72 -6.78
CA LEU A 100 -12.39 11.71 -7.19
C LEU A 100 -13.24 12.19 -8.38
N PRO A 101 -13.59 11.29 -9.30
CA PRO A 101 -14.55 11.61 -10.36
C PRO A 101 -15.89 12.07 -9.78
N ALA A 102 -16.64 12.82 -10.57
CA ALA A 102 -17.98 13.28 -10.17
C ALA A 102 -18.88 12.09 -9.79
N GLY A 103 -19.58 12.21 -8.66
CA GLY A 103 -20.49 11.18 -8.16
C GLY A 103 -19.82 10.05 -7.37
N TRP A 104 -18.49 9.92 -7.42
CA TRP A 104 -17.77 8.95 -6.62
C TRP A 104 -17.70 9.39 -5.16
N GLN A 105 -17.69 8.41 -4.25
CA GLN A 105 -17.69 8.66 -2.82
C GLN A 105 -16.64 7.80 -2.11
N LEU A 106 -15.90 8.42 -1.20
CA LEU A 106 -15.04 7.73 -0.25
C LEU A 106 -15.71 7.80 1.13
N ILE A 107 -16.14 6.64 1.62
CA ILE A 107 -16.76 6.47 2.94
C ILE A 107 -15.67 5.98 3.88
N ASP A 108 -15.38 6.76 4.92
CA ASP A 108 -14.31 6.47 5.86
C ASP A 108 -14.88 6.28 7.27
N GLN A 109 -14.71 5.09 7.81
CA GLN A 109 -15.08 4.68 9.17
C GLN A 109 -13.81 4.26 9.93
N PRO A 110 -13.84 4.14 11.26
CA PRO A 110 -12.63 3.83 12.05
C PRO A 110 -11.87 2.58 11.59
N LEU A 111 -12.60 1.50 11.24
CA LEU A 111 -12.01 0.21 10.87
C LEU A 111 -12.30 -0.22 9.44
N ARG A 112 -12.93 0.65 8.65
CA ARG A 112 -13.33 0.33 7.28
C ARG A 112 -13.35 1.58 6.41
N ARG A 113 -12.89 1.41 5.18
CA ARG A 113 -12.97 2.43 4.13
C ARG A 113 -13.55 1.81 2.87
N GLU A 114 -14.48 2.50 2.24
CA GLU A 114 -15.13 2.08 0.99
C GLU A 114 -14.99 3.16 -0.07
N LEU A 115 -14.62 2.75 -1.27
CA LEU A 115 -14.71 3.58 -2.47
C LEU A 115 -15.89 3.10 -3.30
N ARG A 116 -16.83 3.99 -3.61
CA ARG A 116 -18.01 3.72 -4.42
C ARG A 116 -18.03 4.62 -5.64
N ASP A 117 -18.49 4.06 -6.75
CA ASP A 117 -18.66 4.79 -8.00
C ASP A 117 -19.93 5.68 -8.00
N GLU A 118 -20.21 6.32 -9.14
CA GLU A 118 -21.36 7.20 -9.31
C GLU A 118 -22.72 6.49 -9.23
N LYS A 119 -22.76 5.16 -9.37
CA LYS A 119 -23.95 4.33 -9.20
C LYS A 119 -24.10 3.81 -7.76
N GLY A 120 -23.13 4.10 -6.90
CA GLY A 120 -23.07 3.58 -5.55
C GLY A 120 -22.52 2.15 -5.45
N GLU A 121 -22.00 1.58 -6.54
CA GLU A 121 -21.39 0.25 -6.54
C GLU A 121 -20.05 0.28 -5.83
N LEU A 122 -19.73 -0.77 -5.08
CA LEU A 122 -18.50 -0.91 -4.32
C LEU A 122 -17.33 -1.22 -5.27
N VAL A 123 -16.39 -0.30 -5.36
CA VAL A 123 -15.18 -0.44 -6.19
C VAL A 123 -14.03 -1.04 -5.39
N SER A 124 -13.80 -0.54 -4.19
CA SER A 124 -12.73 -1.00 -3.31
C SER A 124 -13.15 -0.91 -1.85
N GLU A 125 -12.68 -1.85 -1.06
CA GLU A 125 -12.93 -1.92 0.39
C GLU A 125 -11.63 -2.20 1.12
N ILE A 126 -11.37 -1.46 2.20
CA ILE A 126 -10.21 -1.65 3.06
C ILE A 126 -10.69 -1.88 4.48
N THR A 127 -10.18 -2.93 5.11
CA THR A 127 -10.38 -3.20 6.53
C THR A 127 -9.11 -2.87 7.29
N TYR A 128 -9.27 -2.22 8.45
CA TYR A 128 -8.17 -1.78 9.30
C TYR A 128 -8.18 -2.50 10.65
N GLN A 129 -7.00 -2.58 11.24
CA GLN A 129 -6.82 -2.94 12.64
C GLN A 129 -6.41 -1.70 13.43
N GLN A 130 -7.07 -1.47 14.57
CA GLN A 130 -6.70 -0.38 15.49
C GLN A 130 -5.38 -0.72 16.18
N GLN A 131 -4.45 0.21 16.13
CA GLN A 131 -3.23 0.18 16.95
C GLN A 131 -3.10 1.49 17.74
N VAL A 132 -2.23 1.51 18.73
CA VAL A 132 -2.00 2.71 19.54
C VAL A 132 -1.55 3.86 18.66
N GLY A 133 -2.39 4.89 18.54
CA GLY A 133 -2.12 6.12 17.81
C GLY A 133 -2.43 6.12 16.32
N ASP A 134 -2.65 4.96 15.70
CA ASP A 134 -2.92 4.86 14.25
C ASP A 134 -3.73 3.61 13.90
N ARG A 135 -4.14 3.49 12.65
CA ARG A 135 -4.80 2.29 12.13
C ARG A 135 -3.98 1.71 10.98
N ASN A 136 -3.83 0.38 10.95
CA ASN A 136 -3.13 -0.33 9.89
C ASN A 136 -4.11 -1.10 9.00
N PRO A 137 -3.98 -1.02 7.67
CA PRO A 137 -4.75 -1.85 6.77
C PRO A 137 -4.35 -3.32 6.95
N VAL A 138 -5.35 -4.22 7.01
CA VAL A 138 -5.13 -5.67 7.13
C VAL A 138 -5.69 -6.44 5.94
N ARG A 139 -6.63 -5.84 5.21
CA ARG A 139 -7.20 -6.41 3.99
C ARG A 139 -7.63 -5.30 3.05
N LEU A 140 -7.39 -5.52 1.77
CA LEU A 140 -7.97 -4.73 0.69
C LEU A 140 -8.68 -5.67 -0.27
N TRP A 141 -9.91 -5.35 -0.61
CA TRP A 141 -10.66 -6.04 -1.65
C TRP A 141 -10.93 -5.06 -2.80
N GLN A 142 -10.38 -5.37 -3.95
CA GLN A 142 -10.58 -4.59 -5.17
C GLN A 142 -11.63 -5.29 -6.03
N HIS A 143 -12.87 -4.80 -5.96
CA HIS A 143 -14.01 -5.41 -6.64
C HIS A 143 -13.97 -5.17 -8.16
N ALA A 144 -13.48 -4.02 -8.61
CA ALA A 144 -13.40 -3.70 -10.02
C ALA A 144 -12.40 -4.58 -10.80
N PHE A 145 -11.36 -5.09 -10.13
CA PHE A 145 -10.32 -5.94 -10.72
C PHE A 145 -10.31 -7.37 -10.17
N ASP A 146 -11.28 -7.73 -9.33
CA ASP A 146 -11.46 -9.07 -8.77
C ASP A 146 -10.22 -9.66 -8.08
N TYR A 147 -9.57 -8.88 -7.20
CA TYR A 147 -8.51 -9.40 -6.35
C TYR A 147 -8.63 -8.95 -4.89
N GLN A 148 -8.04 -9.73 -4.01
CA GLN A 148 -7.90 -9.42 -2.59
C GLN A 148 -6.43 -9.39 -2.19
N LEU A 149 -6.08 -8.45 -1.32
CA LEU A 149 -4.80 -8.41 -0.64
C LEU A 149 -5.02 -8.65 0.85
N THR A 150 -4.29 -9.60 1.41
CA THR A 150 -4.09 -9.71 2.85
C THR A 150 -2.80 -8.98 3.19
N ILE A 151 -2.83 -8.12 4.19
CA ILE A 151 -1.73 -7.20 4.51
C ILE A 151 -1.26 -7.49 5.92
N GLN A 152 0.01 -7.86 6.05
CA GLN A 152 0.69 -8.03 7.33
C GLN A 152 1.77 -6.97 7.46
N THR A 153 1.56 -5.99 8.33
CA THR A 153 2.57 -4.96 8.62
C THR A 153 3.61 -5.52 9.59
N LEU A 154 4.89 -5.41 9.22
CA LEU A 154 5.99 -5.84 10.04
C LEU A 154 6.33 -4.77 11.09
N PRO A 155 6.67 -5.16 12.33
CA PRO A 155 7.09 -4.20 13.36
C PRO A 155 8.40 -3.53 12.95
N HIS A 156 8.53 -2.22 13.22
CA HIS A 156 9.81 -1.53 13.11
C HIS A 156 10.81 -2.19 14.05
N GLN A 157 11.92 -2.67 13.51
CA GLN A 157 13.10 -2.95 14.31
C GLN A 157 13.71 -1.61 14.67
N THR A 158 13.40 -1.09 15.85
CA THR A 158 14.21 -0.06 16.49
C THR A 158 15.58 -0.70 16.73
N SER A 159 16.59 -0.24 16.02
CA SER A 159 17.97 -0.65 16.25
C SER A 159 18.31 -0.30 17.69
N SER A 160 18.30 -1.29 18.56
CA SER A 160 18.80 -1.20 19.93
C SER A 160 20.33 -1.16 19.90
N ASN A 161 20.91 -0.08 19.35
CA ASN A 161 22.34 0.18 19.31
C ASN A 161 22.76 1.31 20.27
N GLU A 162 21.96 1.60 21.29
CA GLU A 162 22.30 2.62 22.31
C GLU A 162 22.57 2.06 23.72
N ALA A 163 22.81 0.77 23.86
CA ALA A 163 23.02 0.18 25.20
C ALA A 163 24.42 -0.40 25.44
N GLU A 164 25.42 -0.18 24.60
CA GLU A 164 26.76 -0.79 24.80
C GLU A 164 27.90 0.20 25.10
N ASP A 165 27.63 1.49 25.20
CA ASP A 165 28.68 2.49 25.48
C ASP A 165 28.64 3.10 26.88
N ALA A 166 27.83 2.58 27.80
CA ALA A 166 27.73 3.08 29.18
C ALA A 166 28.46 2.23 30.21
N ASN A 167 29.29 1.25 29.84
CA ASN A 167 30.03 0.43 30.82
C ASN A 167 31.52 0.31 30.52
N ARG A 168 32.17 1.43 30.18
CA ARG A 168 33.63 1.59 30.17
C ARG A 168 34.03 2.90 30.84
N GLU A 169 33.90 2.93 32.14
CA GLU A 169 34.75 3.70 33.05
C GLU A 169 35.01 2.90 34.34
#